data_b76b459d9304da4a03240c7d9ab2b6a2
#
_entry.id   b76b459d9304da4a03240c7d9ab2b6a2
#
_cell.length_a   1.000
_cell.length_b   1.000
_cell.length_c   1.000
_cell.angle_alpha   90.00
_cell.angle_beta   90.00
_cell.angle_gamma   90.00
#
_symmetry.space_group_name_H-M   'P 1'
#
loop_
_entity.id
_entity.type
_entity.pdbx_description
1 polymer ?
#
loop_
_entity_poly.entity_id
_entity_poly.type
_entity_poly.pdbx_seq_one_letter_code
_entity_poly.pdbx_strand_id
1 'polypeptide(L)'
;MKSENLEVRKEEAPQEISERAFDFAVRVVKLCQVLDEKSGVSRTLASQLLRSGTSVGANLEESKGGQSRADYLAKVSIALKEARETHYWLRLLIATNIVPKTQLSPLLDEANQLVAILTTIVKKLKST
;
A
#
# COMPACT_ATOMS: atom_id res chain seq x y z
N MET A 1 -18.69 17.01 -21.46
CA MET A 1 -18.12 15.66 -21.52
C MET A 1 -16.62 15.65 -21.27
N LYS A 2 -15.82 16.31 -22.08
CA LYS A 2 -14.37 16.38 -21.85
C LYS A 2 -14.02 17.14 -20.59
N SER A 3 -14.74 18.20 -20.25
CA SER A 3 -14.49 18.95 -19.02
C SER A 3 -14.86 18.14 -17.77
N GLU A 4 -15.90 17.34 -17.86
CA GLU A 4 -16.28 16.45 -16.77
C GLU A 4 -15.21 15.40 -16.52
N ASN A 5 -14.64 14.84 -17.61
CA ASN A 5 -13.57 13.85 -17.50
C ASN A 5 -12.33 14.45 -16.84
N LEU A 6 -12.01 15.71 -17.16
CA LEU A 6 -10.87 16.39 -16.57
C LEU A 6 -11.08 16.69 -15.08
N GLU A 7 -12.29 17.09 -14.70
CA GLU A 7 -12.61 17.32 -13.30
C GLU A 7 -12.55 16.03 -12.50
N VAL A 8 -13.10 14.96 -13.04
CA VAL A 8 -13.06 13.63 -12.44
C VAL A 8 -11.61 13.18 -12.25
N ARG A 9 -10.74 13.43 -13.24
CA ARG A 9 -9.32 13.07 -13.12
C ARG A 9 -8.63 13.80 -11.98
N LYS A 10 -8.93 15.08 -11.75
CA LYS A 10 -8.34 15.84 -10.65
C LYS A 10 -8.79 15.31 -9.30
N GLU A 11 -10.05 14.91 -9.21
CA GLU A 11 -10.60 14.34 -7.98
C GLU A 11 -10.16 12.89 -7.80
N GLU A 12 -9.95 12.18 -8.90
CA GLU A 12 -9.57 10.77 -8.87
C GLU A 12 -8.14 10.50 -8.44
N ALA A 13 -7.23 11.50 -8.52
CA ALA A 13 -5.84 11.27 -8.17
C ALA A 13 -5.66 10.68 -6.76
N PRO A 14 -6.26 11.26 -5.69
CA PRO A 14 -6.21 10.62 -4.37
C PRO A 14 -7.05 9.33 -4.31
N GLN A 15 -8.17 9.29 -5.06
CA GLN A 15 -9.04 8.14 -5.09
C GLN A 15 -8.41 6.98 -5.85
N GLU A 16 -7.68 7.30 -6.94
CA GLU A 16 -6.95 6.29 -7.69
C GLU A 16 -5.94 5.56 -6.83
N ILE A 17 -5.15 6.30 -6.04
CA ILE A 17 -4.17 5.68 -5.16
C ILE A 17 -4.86 4.84 -4.07
N SER A 18 -6.00 5.29 -3.57
CA SER A 18 -6.78 4.52 -2.59
C SER A 18 -7.28 3.21 -3.18
N GLU A 19 -7.75 3.23 -4.42
CA GLU A 19 -8.22 2.03 -5.11
C GLU A 19 -7.06 1.06 -5.36
N ARG A 20 -5.91 1.57 -5.78
CA ARG A 20 -4.72 0.76 -5.95
C ARG A 20 -4.30 0.12 -4.64
N ALA A 21 -4.34 0.89 -3.56
CA ALA A 21 -3.99 0.38 -2.23
C ALA A 21 -4.99 -0.68 -1.76
N PHE A 22 -6.26 -0.53 -2.09
CA PHE A 22 -7.28 -1.54 -1.78
C PHE A 22 -7.02 -2.83 -2.55
N ASP A 23 -6.79 -2.74 -3.85
CA ASP A 23 -6.49 -3.91 -4.68
C ASP A 23 -5.21 -4.60 -4.20
N PHE A 24 -4.22 -3.82 -3.83
CA PHE A 24 -2.97 -4.33 -3.24
C PHE A 24 -3.28 -5.10 -1.95
N ALA A 25 -4.11 -4.53 -1.07
CA ALA A 25 -4.51 -5.18 0.18
C ALA A 25 -5.20 -6.53 -0.08
N VAL A 26 -6.07 -6.59 -1.09
CA VAL A 26 -6.73 -7.86 -1.47
C VAL A 26 -5.68 -8.91 -1.83
N ARG A 27 -4.68 -8.53 -2.63
CA ARG A 27 -3.61 -9.46 -3.03
C ARG A 27 -2.79 -9.91 -1.82
N VAL A 28 -2.51 -8.98 -0.90
CA VAL A 28 -1.79 -9.29 0.34
C VAL A 28 -2.58 -10.29 1.19
N VAL A 29 -3.87 -10.05 1.35
CA VAL A 29 -4.73 -10.97 2.13
C VAL A 29 -4.72 -12.38 1.53
N LYS A 30 -4.85 -12.48 0.21
CA LYS A 30 -4.83 -13.78 -0.47
C LYS A 30 -3.51 -14.52 -0.27
N LEU A 31 -2.40 -13.80 -0.37
CA LEU A 31 -1.08 -14.37 -0.12
C LEU A 31 -0.96 -14.84 1.33
N CYS A 32 -1.41 -14.01 2.27
CA CYS A 32 -1.34 -14.35 3.70
C CYS A 32 -2.20 -15.56 4.05
N GLN A 33 -3.34 -15.73 3.39
CA GLN A 33 -4.16 -16.92 3.58
C GLN A 33 -3.40 -18.19 3.22
N VAL A 34 -2.64 -18.16 2.13
CA VAL A 34 -1.80 -19.29 1.73
C VAL A 34 -0.66 -19.51 2.74
N LEU A 35 0.01 -18.45 3.14
CA LEU A 35 1.12 -18.55 4.10
C LEU A 35 0.67 -18.99 5.48
N ASP A 36 -0.53 -18.64 5.88
CA ASP A 36 -1.09 -18.99 7.19
C ASP A 36 -1.39 -20.50 7.30
N GLU A 37 -1.55 -21.19 6.18
CA GLU A 37 -1.70 -22.64 6.17
C GLU A 37 -0.42 -23.35 6.58
N LYS A 38 0.72 -22.66 6.48
CA LYS A 38 2.02 -23.16 6.89
C LYS A 38 2.23 -22.82 8.36
N SER A 39 3.14 -23.52 9.00
CA SER A 39 3.42 -23.28 10.43
C SER A 39 4.71 -22.47 10.62
N GLY A 40 4.90 -22.00 11.84
CA GLY A 40 6.14 -21.37 12.26
C GLY A 40 6.42 -20.03 11.62
N VAL A 41 7.61 -19.88 11.05
CA VAL A 41 8.12 -18.61 10.52
C VAL A 41 7.21 -18.04 9.44
N SER A 42 6.71 -18.86 8.54
CA SER A 42 5.82 -18.40 7.46
C SER A 42 4.58 -17.70 8.00
N ARG A 43 3.97 -18.28 9.04
CA ARG A 43 2.78 -17.70 9.68
C ARG A 43 3.12 -16.39 10.39
N THR A 44 4.26 -16.32 11.07
CA THR A 44 4.69 -15.11 11.75
C THR A 44 4.94 -13.97 10.77
N LEU A 45 5.62 -14.26 9.65
CA LEU A 45 5.86 -13.25 8.62
C LEU A 45 4.57 -12.82 7.93
N ALA A 46 3.65 -13.77 7.70
CA ALA A 46 2.34 -13.46 7.13
C ALA A 46 1.57 -12.47 8.00
N SER A 47 1.64 -12.62 9.32
CA SER A 47 0.99 -11.70 10.26
C SER A 47 1.51 -10.27 10.10
N GLN A 48 2.82 -10.10 9.98
CA GLN A 48 3.43 -8.78 9.79
C GLN A 48 3.06 -8.18 8.43
N LEU A 49 3.10 -9.00 7.39
CA LEU A 49 2.74 -8.57 6.04
C LEU A 49 1.27 -8.15 5.97
N LEU A 50 0.38 -8.94 6.58
CA LEU A 50 -1.05 -8.65 6.61
C LEU A 50 -1.31 -7.29 7.28
N ARG A 51 -0.72 -7.08 8.43
CA ARG A 51 -0.88 -5.83 9.18
C ARG A 51 -0.42 -4.62 8.34
N SER A 52 0.81 -4.64 7.86
CA SER A 52 1.35 -3.50 7.11
C SER A 52 0.68 -3.33 5.75
N GLY A 53 0.44 -4.42 5.04
CA GLY A 53 -0.11 -4.36 3.69
C GLY A 53 -1.54 -3.85 3.64
N THR A 54 -2.35 -4.15 4.67
CA THR A 54 -3.72 -3.65 4.74
C THR A 54 -3.76 -2.24 5.32
N SER A 55 -2.76 -1.83 6.09
CA SER A 55 -2.71 -0.50 6.70
C SER A 55 -2.48 0.61 5.68
N VAL A 56 -1.87 0.31 4.54
CA VAL A 56 -1.66 1.30 3.48
C VAL A 56 -3.01 1.87 3.04
N GLY A 57 -3.91 1.00 2.59
CA GLY A 57 -5.23 1.40 2.13
C GLY A 57 -6.10 1.97 3.24
N ALA A 58 -6.04 1.38 4.44
CA ALA A 58 -6.84 1.85 5.57
C ALA A 58 -6.51 3.31 5.90
N ASN A 59 -5.24 3.68 5.92
CA ASN A 59 -4.85 5.06 6.20
C ASN A 59 -5.23 6.02 5.08
N LEU A 60 -5.18 5.57 3.84
CA LEU A 60 -5.61 6.39 2.71
C LEU A 60 -7.12 6.63 2.74
N GLU A 61 -7.91 5.63 3.12
CA GLU A 61 -9.34 5.82 3.30
C GLU A 61 -9.63 6.80 4.42
N GLU A 62 -8.95 6.70 5.55
CA GLU A 62 -9.10 7.64 6.65
C GLU A 62 -8.70 9.05 6.26
N SER A 63 -7.71 9.20 5.37
CA SER A 63 -7.25 10.52 4.94
C SER A 63 -8.34 11.33 4.23
N LYS A 64 -9.28 10.64 3.58
CA LYS A 64 -10.38 11.29 2.87
C LYS A 64 -11.34 12.00 3.81
N GLY A 65 -11.47 11.51 5.04
CA GLY A 65 -12.32 12.12 6.07
C GLY A 65 -11.61 13.13 6.93
N GLY A 66 -10.38 13.48 6.59
CA GLY A 66 -9.57 14.40 7.36
C GLY A 66 -10.15 15.79 7.43
N GLN A 67 -9.97 16.45 8.59
CA GLN A 67 -10.51 17.76 8.85
C GLN A 67 -9.64 18.88 8.27
N SER A 68 -8.36 18.61 8.01
CA SER A 68 -7.40 19.61 7.60
C SER A 68 -6.33 19.04 6.70
N ARG A 69 -5.54 19.93 6.08
CA ARG A 69 -4.38 19.54 5.32
C ARG A 69 -3.36 18.77 6.18
N ALA A 70 -3.20 19.21 7.43
CA ALA A 70 -2.29 18.54 8.37
C ALA A 70 -2.75 17.11 8.67
N ASP A 71 -4.05 16.89 8.84
CA ASP A 71 -4.60 15.55 9.05
C ASP A 71 -4.37 14.66 7.82
N TYR A 72 -4.59 15.23 6.65
CA TYR A 72 -4.37 14.53 5.38
C TYR A 72 -2.89 14.11 5.26
N LEU A 73 -1.97 15.05 5.49
CA LEU A 73 -0.54 14.77 5.45
C LEU A 73 -0.15 13.68 6.45
N ALA A 74 -0.70 13.76 7.67
CA ALA A 74 -0.41 12.77 8.71
C ALA A 74 -0.80 11.35 8.25
N LYS A 75 -2.01 11.20 7.72
CA LYS A 75 -2.51 9.89 7.27
C LYS A 75 -1.76 9.36 6.07
N VAL A 76 -1.48 10.21 5.09
CA VAL A 76 -0.71 9.79 3.91
C VAL A 76 0.72 9.41 4.31
N SER A 77 1.31 10.11 5.26
CA SER A 77 2.65 9.77 5.77
C SER A 77 2.68 8.41 6.45
N ILE A 78 1.63 8.07 7.20
CA ILE A 78 1.51 6.74 7.79
C ILE A 78 1.37 5.69 6.70
N ALA A 79 0.54 5.95 5.68
CA ALA A 79 0.39 5.03 4.56
C ALA A 79 1.72 4.77 3.86
N LEU A 80 2.53 5.81 3.66
CA LEU A 80 3.87 5.68 3.08
C LEU A 80 4.77 4.79 3.94
N LYS A 81 4.78 5.03 5.23
CA LYS A 81 5.55 4.22 6.18
C LYS A 81 5.16 2.74 6.09
N GLU A 82 3.85 2.47 6.06
CA GLU A 82 3.34 1.11 5.99
C GLU A 82 3.65 0.45 4.64
N ALA A 83 3.63 1.22 3.55
CA ALA A 83 4.02 0.70 2.23
C ALA A 83 5.49 0.30 2.20
N ARG A 84 6.37 1.09 2.82
CA ARG A 84 7.79 0.75 2.93
C ARG A 84 7.99 -0.51 3.75
N GLU A 85 7.28 -0.64 4.86
CA GLU A 85 7.37 -1.83 5.69
C GLU A 85 6.89 -3.06 4.92
N THR A 86 5.79 -2.92 4.18
CA THR A 86 5.26 -4.01 3.36
C THR A 86 6.27 -4.47 2.31
N HIS A 87 6.91 -3.52 1.66
CA HIS A 87 7.97 -3.79 0.68
C HIS A 87 9.09 -4.61 1.32
N TYR A 88 9.48 -4.26 2.54
CA TYR A 88 10.48 -5.00 3.29
C TYR A 88 10.07 -6.46 3.52
N TRP A 89 8.85 -6.70 4.01
CA TRP A 89 8.38 -8.06 4.26
C TRP A 89 8.33 -8.89 2.99
N LEU A 90 7.91 -8.31 1.87
CA LEU A 90 7.87 -9.01 0.58
C LEU A 90 9.27 -9.40 0.12
N ARG A 91 10.24 -8.50 0.26
CA ARG A 91 11.63 -8.80 -0.05
C ARG A 91 12.17 -9.94 0.81
N LEU A 92 11.82 -9.93 2.07
CA LEU A 92 12.28 -10.95 3.02
C LEU A 92 11.72 -12.33 2.66
N LEU A 93 10.45 -12.40 2.27
CA LEU A 93 9.84 -13.66 1.83
C LEU A 93 10.54 -14.25 0.60
N ILE A 94 10.95 -13.39 -0.33
CA ILE A 94 11.70 -13.81 -1.52
C ILE A 94 13.10 -14.27 -1.12
N ALA A 95 13.82 -13.47 -0.35
CA ALA A 95 15.20 -13.76 0.02
C ALA A 95 15.35 -15.05 0.84
N THR A 96 14.32 -15.42 1.57
CA THR A 96 14.31 -16.64 2.38
C THR A 96 13.72 -17.84 1.64
N ASN A 97 13.34 -17.66 0.39
CA ASN A 97 12.73 -18.69 -0.46
C ASN A 97 11.42 -19.26 0.10
N ILE A 98 10.72 -18.50 0.95
CA ILE A 98 9.41 -18.93 1.43
C ILE A 98 8.39 -18.82 0.30
N VAL A 99 8.53 -17.77 -0.54
CA VAL A 99 7.72 -17.62 -1.75
C VAL A 99 8.66 -17.44 -2.93
N PRO A 100 8.43 -18.13 -4.05
CA PRO A 100 9.28 -17.98 -5.23
C PRO A 100 9.24 -16.53 -5.75
N LYS A 101 10.40 -16.04 -6.16
CA LYS A 101 10.53 -14.68 -6.69
C LYS A 101 9.57 -14.42 -7.86
N THR A 102 9.44 -15.38 -8.78
CA THR A 102 8.58 -15.25 -9.96
C THR A 102 7.13 -15.04 -9.57
N GLN A 103 6.69 -15.66 -8.49
CA GLN A 103 5.32 -15.54 -8.01
C GLN A 103 5.08 -14.21 -7.31
N LEU A 104 6.07 -13.69 -6.60
CA LEU A 104 5.92 -12.51 -5.75
C LEU A 104 6.37 -11.20 -6.41
N SER A 105 7.13 -11.28 -7.50
CA SER A 105 7.64 -10.08 -8.18
C SER A 105 6.56 -9.06 -8.55
N PRO A 106 5.38 -9.46 -9.08
CA PRO A 106 4.35 -8.47 -9.41
C PRO A 106 3.85 -7.71 -8.19
N LEU A 107 3.70 -8.38 -7.06
CA LEU A 107 3.25 -7.73 -5.82
C LEU A 107 4.34 -6.83 -5.24
N LEU A 108 5.59 -7.28 -5.30
CA LEU A 108 6.73 -6.47 -4.88
C LEU A 108 6.83 -5.19 -5.71
N ASP A 109 6.64 -5.32 -7.02
CA ASP A 109 6.67 -4.18 -7.94
C ASP A 109 5.56 -3.19 -7.61
N GLU A 110 4.36 -3.66 -7.35
CA GLU A 110 3.25 -2.78 -6.97
C GLU A 110 3.53 -2.08 -5.64
N ALA A 111 4.11 -2.77 -4.66
CA ALA A 111 4.52 -2.15 -3.40
C ALA A 111 5.50 -1.00 -3.67
N ASN A 112 6.46 -1.22 -4.55
CA ASN A 112 7.45 -0.22 -4.91
C ASN A 112 6.81 1.00 -5.58
N GLN A 113 5.84 0.77 -6.45
CA GLN A 113 5.11 1.86 -7.10
C GLN A 113 4.27 2.66 -6.10
N LEU A 114 3.63 1.99 -5.15
CA LEU A 114 2.87 2.67 -4.10
C LEU A 114 3.80 3.56 -3.27
N VAL A 115 4.98 3.06 -2.90
CA VAL A 115 5.98 3.86 -2.18
C VAL A 115 6.35 5.11 -2.99
N ALA A 116 6.60 4.96 -4.28
CA ALA A 116 6.99 6.08 -5.14
C ALA A 116 5.88 7.13 -5.22
N ILE A 117 4.65 6.71 -5.44
CA ILE A 117 3.50 7.61 -5.55
C ILE A 117 3.27 8.36 -4.23
N LEU A 118 3.25 7.62 -3.12
CA LEU A 118 3.02 8.21 -1.80
C LEU A 118 4.14 9.16 -1.40
N THR A 119 5.37 8.84 -1.76
CA THR A 119 6.52 9.73 -1.53
C THR A 119 6.30 11.07 -2.25
N THR A 120 5.86 11.03 -3.50
CA THR A 120 5.58 12.23 -4.29
C THR A 120 4.47 13.07 -3.65
N ILE A 121 3.40 12.42 -3.20
CA ILE A 121 2.28 13.12 -2.56
C ILE A 121 2.75 13.82 -1.27
N VAL A 122 3.49 13.09 -0.42
CA VAL A 122 4.00 13.65 0.84
C VAL A 122 4.92 14.85 0.57
N LYS A 123 5.81 14.74 -0.41
CA LYS A 123 6.72 15.85 -0.76
C LYS A 123 5.94 17.08 -1.20
N LYS A 124 4.92 16.92 -2.02
CA LYS A 124 4.08 18.04 -2.47
C LYS A 124 3.36 18.70 -1.30
N LEU A 125 2.83 17.89 -0.38
CA LEU A 125 2.13 18.42 0.78
C LEU A 125 3.05 19.20 1.71
N LYS A 126 4.30 18.78 1.85
CA LYS A 126 5.29 19.45 2.71
C LYS A 126 5.85 20.72 2.09
N SER A 127 5.86 20.82 0.78
CA SER A 127 6.49 21.97 0.08
C SER A 127 5.61 23.21 0.02
N THR A 128 4.37 23.14 0.49
CA THR A 128 3.44 24.28 0.51
C THR A 128 2.97 24.64 1.95
#